data_b50f3192cadd2afdbb01818e93975c9c
#
_entry.id   b50f3192cadd2afdbb01818e93975c9c
#
_cell.length_a   1.000
_cell.length_b   1.000
_cell.length_c   1.000
_cell.angle_alpha   90.00
_cell.angle_beta   90.00
_cell.angle_gamma   90.00
#
_symmetry.space_group_name_H-M   'P 1'
#
loop_
_entity.id
_entity.type
_entity.pdbx_description
1 polymer ?
#
loop_
_entity_poly.entity_id
_entity_poly.type
_entity_poly.pdbx_seq_one_letter_code
_entity_poly.pdbx_strand_id
1 'polypeptide(L)'
;FALLGHGLGGDVALDLIRRAPDRVTRVVLMATDPLAEAPQIAAAREARMVAARSGRLAEAMREEIPPSAIADSPWRDEILALVGDMALGLGEGVFLRQSRALQRRPDQQKTMRRVKLPALVISGDADPLVPMRRQEFTANLMPYGKLSVIADCGHLASLEQPEAVGDAIEAFLNGPVMLR
;
A
#
# COMPACT_ATOMS: atom_id res chain seq x y z
N PHE A 1 13.26 -14.68 -3.95
CA PHE A 1 12.25 -14.46 -2.90
C PHE A 1 10.99 -13.78 -3.46
N ALA A 2 9.85 -13.97 -2.80
CA ALA A 2 8.65 -13.20 -3.04
C ALA A 2 8.67 -11.89 -2.24
N LEU A 3 8.06 -10.83 -2.78
CA LEU A 3 7.86 -9.55 -2.10
C LEU A 3 6.38 -9.32 -1.84
N LEU A 4 6.07 -8.78 -0.67
CA LEU A 4 4.77 -8.23 -0.35
C LEU A 4 4.97 -6.80 0.14
N GLY A 5 4.23 -5.85 -0.43
CA GLY A 5 4.28 -4.45 -0.04
C GLY A 5 2.88 -3.85 0.08
N HIS A 6 2.65 -3.12 1.19
CA HIS A 6 1.44 -2.36 1.43
C HIS A 6 1.75 -0.86 1.40
N GLY A 7 0.96 -0.07 0.70
CA GLY A 7 1.17 1.37 0.57
C GLY A 7 2.59 1.72 0.13
N LEU A 8 3.32 2.49 0.95
CA LEU A 8 4.75 2.80 0.73
C LEU A 8 5.63 1.54 0.56
N GLY A 9 5.30 0.43 1.24
CA GLY A 9 5.99 -0.84 1.07
C GLY A 9 5.89 -1.38 -0.35
N GLY A 10 4.79 -1.10 -1.05
CA GLY A 10 4.62 -1.42 -2.47
C GLY A 10 5.54 -0.58 -3.36
N ASP A 11 5.70 0.71 -3.09
CA ASP A 11 6.67 1.57 -3.80
C ASP A 11 8.11 1.05 -3.64
N VAL A 12 8.45 0.63 -2.41
CA VAL A 12 9.77 0.02 -2.12
C VAL A 12 9.94 -1.30 -2.88
N ALA A 13 8.91 -2.15 -2.91
CA ALA A 13 8.93 -3.41 -3.65
C ALA A 13 9.16 -3.19 -5.15
N LEU A 14 8.48 -2.22 -5.74
CA LEU A 14 8.66 -1.86 -7.15
C LEU A 14 10.05 -1.30 -7.45
N ASP A 15 10.61 -0.47 -6.58
CA ASP A 15 11.97 0.04 -6.73
C ASP A 15 13.02 -1.08 -6.59
N LEU A 16 12.78 -2.03 -5.69
CA LEU A 16 13.64 -3.21 -5.55
C LEU A 16 13.61 -4.09 -6.81
N ILE A 17 12.41 -4.35 -7.37
CA ILE A 17 12.27 -5.08 -8.64
C ILE A 17 13.00 -4.37 -9.77
N ARG A 18 12.91 -3.05 -9.83
CA ARG A 18 13.62 -2.25 -10.84
C ARG A 18 15.14 -2.37 -10.73
N ARG A 19 15.68 -2.45 -9.50
CA ARG A 19 17.14 -2.52 -9.23
C ARG A 19 17.69 -3.93 -9.29
N ALA A 20 16.91 -4.93 -8.89
CA ALA A 20 17.34 -6.30 -8.75
C ALA A 20 16.27 -7.29 -9.25
N PRO A 21 15.88 -7.21 -10.55
CA PRO A 21 14.75 -7.98 -11.10
C PRO A 21 14.95 -9.49 -10.98
N ASP A 22 16.18 -9.97 -11.02
CA ASP A 22 16.47 -11.41 -10.98
C ASP A 22 16.36 -12.02 -9.57
N ARG A 23 16.28 -11.19 -8.54
CA ARG A 23 16.14 -11.67 -7.16
C ARG A 23 14.69 -11.90 -6.75
N VAL A 24 13.73 -11.32 -7.47
CA VAL A 24 12.31 -11.38 -7.13
C VAL A 24 11.60 -12.38 -8.01
N THR A 25 10.87 -13.30 -7.40
CA THR A 25 10.13 -14.36 -8.11
C THR A 25 8.65 -14.07 -8.22
N ARG A 26 8.07 -13.32 -7.28
CA ARG A 26 6.66 -12.93 -7.22
C ARG A 26 6.52 -11.61 -6.48
N VAL A 27 5.46 -10.86 -6.77
CA VAL A 27 5.13 -9.64 -6.02
C VAL A 27 3.64 -9.60 -5.66
N VAL A 28 3.36 -9.20 -4.43
CA VAL A 28 2.02 -8.84 -3.95
C VAL A 28 2.04 -7.35 -3.59
N LEU A 29 1.12 -6.59 -4.15
CA LEU A 29 0.94 -5.17 -3.87
C LEU A 29 -0.44 -4.96 -3.23
N MET A 30 -0.49 -4.33 -2.06
CA MET A 30 -1.73 -3.98 -1.37
C MET A 30 -1.82 -2.46 -1.24
N ALA A 31 -2.96 -1.89 -1.59
CA ALA A 31 -3.23 -0.46 -1.46
C ALA A 31 -2.07 0.43 -1.97
N THR A 32 -1.43 0.04 -3.07
CA THR A 32 -0.27 0.73 -3.67
C THR A 32 -0.72 1.53 -4.89
N ASP A 33 -0.35 2.80 -4.95
CA ASP A 33 -0.57 3.66 -6.13
C ASP A 33 0.74 3.77 -6.94
N PRO A 34 0.80 3.31 -8.19
CA PRO A 34 2.01 3.32 -9.00
C PRO A 34 2.37 4.70 -9.56
N LEU A 35 1.53 5.70 -9.37
CA LEU A 35 1.76 7.05 -9.89
C LEU A 35 2.59 7.91 -8.95
N ALA A 36 3.26 8.90 -9.50
CA ALA A 36 3.80 9.99 -8.71
C ALA A 36 2.68 10.67 -7.90
N GLU A 37 3.01 11.18 -6.73
CA GLU A 37 2.03 11.82 -5.86
C GLU A 37 1.46 13.08 -6.53
N ALA A 38 0.14 13.21 -6.54
CA ALA A 38 -0.53 14.39 -7.10
C ALA A 38 -0.21 15.64 -6.26
N PRO A 39 -0.07 16.84 -6.87
CA PRO A 39 0.30 18.06 -6.17
C PRO A 39 -0.61 18.40 -4.97
N GLN A 40 -1.91 18.14 -5.08
CA GLN A 40 -2.87 18.40 -4.00
C GLN A 40 -2.64 17.46 -2.80
N ILE A 41 -2.31 16.19 -3.06
CA ILE A 41 -2.00 15.21 -2.01
C ILE A 41 -0.66 15.57 -1.36
N ALA A 42 0.33 15.96 -2.17
CA ALA A 42 1.63 16.41 -1.67
C ALA A 42 1.52 17.65 -0.76
N ALA A 43 0.65 18.61 -1.11
CA ALA A 43 0.39 19.78 -0.29
C ALA A 43 -0.29 19.42 1.04
N ALA A 44 -1.30 18.56 1.04
CA ALA A 44 -1.96 18.07 2.24
C ALA A 44 -0.97 17.30 3.14
N ARG A 45 -0.06 16.51 2.54
CA ARG A 45 1.00 15.82 3.26
C ARG A 45 1.98 16.77 3.92
N GLU A 46 2.31 17.91 3.29
CA GLU A 46 3.16 18.93 3.91
C GLU A 46 2.52 19.51 5.16
N ALA A 47 1.21 19.79 5.15
CA ALA A 47 0.48 20.25 6.33
C ALA A 47 0.55 19.23 7.49
N ARG A 48 0.37 17.94 7.22
CA ARG A 48 0.51 16.87 8.22
C ARG A 48 1.94 16.78 8.77
N MET A 49 2.95 16.96 7.93
CA MET A 49 4.35 17.00 8.39
C MET A 49 4.63 18.19 9.30
N VAL A 50 4.03 19.35 9.03
CA VAL A 50 4.13 20.53 9.92
C VAL A 50 3.44 20.24 11.26
N ALA A 51 2.24 19.65 11.25
CA ALA A 51 1.54 19.24 12.47
C ALA A 51 2.37 18.27 13.31
N ALA A 52 2.96 17.24 12.69
CA ALA A 52 3.83 16.28 13.38
C ALA A 52 5.03 16.97 14.05
N ARG A 53 5.73 17.88 13.35
CA ARG A 53 6.86 18.66 13.91
C ARG A 53 6.46 19.56 15.08
N SER A 54 5.19 19.94 15.13
CA SER A 54 4.63 20.74 16.23
C SER A 54 4.15 19.88 17.41
N GLY A 55 4.56 18.60 17.47
CA GLY A 55 4.15 17.67 18.54
C GLY A 55 2.75 17.06 18.36
N ARG A 56 2.12 17.24 17.18
CA ARG A 56 0.77 16.74 16.88
C ARG A 56 0.80 15.52 15.95
N LEU A 57 1.73 14.59 16.22
CA LEU A 57 1.88 13.39 15.40
C LEU A 57 0.60 12.52 15.36
N ALA A 58 -0.08 12.38 16.51
CA ALA A 58 -1.33 11.62 16.58
C ALA A 58 -2.44 12.21 15.71
N GLU A 59 -2.53 13.56 15.64
CA GLU A 59 -3.46 14.27 14.76
C GLU A 59 -3.09 14.04 13.28
N ALA A 60 -1.81 14.25 12.94
CA ALA A 60 -1.32 14.01 11.58
C ALA A 60 -1.58 12.57 11.11
N MET A 61 -1.48 11.57 12.00
CA MET A 61 -1.74 10.18 11.68
C MET A 61 -3.22 9.89 11.46
N ARG A 62 -4.12 10.50 12.25
CA ARG A 62 -5.57 10.40 12.04
C ARG A 62 -6.02 11.02 10.70
N GLU A 63 -5.32 12.04 10.22
CA GLU A 63 -5.55 12.60 8.89
C GLU A 63 -4.95 11.74 7.77
N GLU A 64 -3.85 11.03 8.02
CA GLU A 64 -3.22 10.12 7.06
C GLU A 64 -4.09 8.88 6.85
N ILE A 65 -4.59 8.28 7.93
CA ILE A 65 -5.52 7.14 7.93
C ILE A 65 -6.78 7.56 8.70
N PRO A 66 -7.71 8.25 8.06
CA PRO A 66 -8.96 8.65 8.70
C PRO A 66 -9.87 7.43 8.94
N PRO A 67 -10.85 7.53 9.86
CA PRO A 67 -11.80 6.45 10.12
C PRO A 67 -12.52 5.95 8.86
N SER A 68 -12.75 6.82 7.89
CA SER A 68 -13.36 6.46 6.60
C SER A 68 -12.47 5.58 5.72
N ALA A 69 -11.18 5.46 6.03
CA ALA A 69 -10.26 4.57 5.32
C ALA A 69 -10.43 3.10 5.70
N ILE A 70 -11.10 2.83 6.82
CA ILE A 70 -11.37 1.49 7.35
C ILE A 70 -12.86 1.18 7.12
N ALA A 71 -13.18 0.00 6.64
CA ALA A 71 -14.55 -0.44 6.44
C ALA A 71 -15.36 -0.43 7.75
N ASP A 72 -16.69 -0.40 7.63
CA ASP A 72 -17.56 -0.41 8.81
C ASP A 72 -17.55 -1.80 9.44
N SER A 73 -16.87 -1.91 10.57
CA SER A 73 -16.70 -3.18 11.29
C SER A 73 -16.59 -2.95 12.80
N PRO A 74 -16.87 -3.96 13.62
CA PRO A 74 -16.66 -3.88 15.08
C PRO A 74 -15.20 -3.59 15.47
N TRP A 75 -14.24 -3.87 14.61
CA TRP A 75 -12.80 -3.76 14.85
C TRP A 75 -12.20 -2.42 14.41
N ARG A 76 -12.99 -1.54 13.78
CA ARG A 76 -12.49 -0.26 13.24
C ARG A 76 -11.71 0.55 14.27
N ASP A 77 -12.27 0.74 15.46
CA ASP A 77 -11.64 1.57 16.49
C ASP A 77 -10.36 0.93 17.03
N GLU A 78 -10.31 -0.37 17.14
CA GLU A 78 -9.11 -1.11 17.55
C GLU A 78 -8.00 -1.03 16.49
N ILE A 79 -8.35 -1.14 15.22
CA ILE A 79 -7.40 -0.97 14.11
C ILE A 79 -6.85 0.45 14.09
N LEU A 80 -7.68 1.46 14.25
CA LEU A 80 -7.24 2.85 14.30
C LEU A 80 -6.37 3.15 15.53
N ALA A 81 -6.68 2.56 16.68
CA ALA A 81 -5.85 2.66 17.87
C ALA A 81 -4.47 2.02 17.63
N LEU A 82 -4.43 0.81 17.06
CA LEU A 82 -3.19 0.12 16.72
C LEU A 82 -2.32 0.96 15.77
N VAL A 83 -2.90 1.55 14.72
CA VAL A 83 -2.19 2.42 13.78
C VAL A 83 -1.61 3.65 14.49
N GLY A 84 -2.40 4.24 15.40
CA GLY A 84 -1.94 5.35 16.24
C GLY A 84 -0.76 4.98 17.12
N ASP A 85 -0.83 3.85 17.82
CA ASP A 85 0.23 3.34 18.70
C ASP A 85 1.50 3.02 17.91
N MET A 86 1.38 2.41 16.74
CA MET A 86 2.51 2.16 15.84
C MET A 86 3.18 3.46 15.41
N ALA A 87 2.41 4.48 15.04
CA ALA A 87 2.94 5.78 14.64
C ALA A 87 3.67 6.48 15.79
N LEU A 88 3.10 6.47 16.99
CA LEU A 88 3.71 7.05 18.18
C LEU A 88 4.99 6.29 18.58
N GLY A 89 4.96 4.96 18.52
CA GLY A 89 6.12 4.11 18.79
C GLY A 89 7.29 4.32 17.83
N LEU A 90 7.00 4.55 16.54
CA LEU A 90 8.00 4.86 15.52
C LEU A 90 8.49 6.31 15.61
N GLY A 91 7.64 7.20 16.03
CA GLY A 91 7.93 8.61 16.28
C GLY A 91 7.92 9.51 15.04
N GLU A 92 7.96 10.82 15.32
CA GLU A 92 7.90 11.89 14.34
C GLU A 92 8.92 11.72 13.20
N GLY A 93 10.17 11.41 13.55
CA GLY A 93 11.25 11.32 12.58
C GLY A 93 11.00 10.26 11.49
N VAL A 94 10.35 9.14 11.83
CA VAL A 94 9.97 8.11 10.85
C VAL A 94 8.83 8.63 9.97
N PHE A 95 7.78 9.20 10.56
CA PHE A 95 6.66 9.79 9.84
C PHE A 95 7.12 10.81 8.79
N LEU A 96 8.02 11.72 9.16
CA LEU A 96 8.56 12.74 8.27
C LEU A 96 9.35 12.13 7.10
N ARG A 97 10.20 11.13 7.37
CA ARG A 97 11.00 10.47 6.30
C ARG A 97 10.11 9.71 5.33
N GLN A 98 9.12 8.98 5.82
CA GLN A 98 8.16 8.24 4.99
C GLN A 98 7.30 9.20 4.16
N SER A 99 6.79 10.27 4.76
CA SER A 99 6.04 11.32 4.06
C SER A 99 6.86 11.95 2.94
N ARG A 100 8.13 12.27 3.18
CA ARG A 100 9.04 12.78 2.15
C ARG A 100 9.30 11.76 1.04
N ALA A 101 9.41 10.47 1.36
CA ALA A 101 9.57 9.41 0.37
C ALA A 101 8.36 9.33 -0.54
N LEU A 102 7.14 9.37 0.00
CA LEU A 102 5.90 9.39 -0.77
C LEU A 102 5.79 10.61 -1.70
N GLN A 103 6.09 11.81 -1.18
CA GLN A 103 6.10 13.04 -2.01
C GLN A 103 7.06 12.96 -3.20
N ARG A 104 8.15 12.23 -3.06
CA ARG A 104 9.23 12.13 -4.07
C ARG A 104 9.19 10.83 -4.86
N ARG A 105 8.20 9.97 -4.61
CA ARG A 105 8.11 8.70 -5.30
C ARG A 105 8.01 8.94 -6.81
N PRO A 106 8.79 8.20 -7.63
CA PRO A 106 8.68 8.30 -9.07
C PRO A 106 7.41 7.61 -9.57
N ASP A 107 6.96 7.97 -10.76
CA ASP A 107 5.98 7.18 -11.49
C ASP A 107 6.56 5.81 -11.85
N GLN A 108 5.90 4.73 -11.43
CA GLN A 108 6.35 3.35 -11.57
C GLN A 108 5.74 2.61 -12.77
N GLN A 109 4.90 3.27 -13.57
CA GLN A 109 4.21 2.63 -14.70
C GLN A 109 5.18 1.92 -15.65
N LYS A 110 6.32 2.58 -15.97
CA LYS A 110 7.34 2.01 -16.83
C LYS A 110 7.98 0.76 -16.24
N THR A 111 8.23 0.75 -14.93
CA THR A 111 8.73 -0.42 -14.20
C THR A 111 7.72 -1.55 -14.29
N MET A 112 6.46 -1.30 -13.94
CA MET A 112 5.41 -2.30 -13.88
C MET A 112 5.14 -2.97 -15.23
N ARG A 113 5.12 -2.21 -16.34
CA ARG A 113 4.96 -2.76 -17.69
C ARG A 113 6.10 -3.71 -18.10
N ARG A 114 7.24 -3.63 -17.44
CA ARG A 114 8.41 -4.48 -17.70
C ARG A 114 8.54 -5.67 -16.75
N VAL A 115 7.72 -5.70 -15.70
CA VAL A 115 7.71 -6.79 -14.71
C VAL A 115 7.19 -8.06 -15.38
N LYS A 116 8.09 -9.05 -15.56
CA LYS A 116 7.78 -10.35 -16.17
C LYS A 116 7.69 -11.47 -15.13
N LEU A 117 7.20 -11.14 -13.95
CA LEU A 117 6.98 -12.10 -12.87
C LEU A 117 5.49 -12.10 -12.49
N PRO A 118 4.98 -13.18 -11.90
CA PRO A 118 3.63 -13.20 -11.36
C PRO A 118 3.43 -12.08 -10.36
N ALA A 119 2.33 -11.35 -10.50
CA ALA A 119 1.98 -10.23 -9.63
C ALA A 119 0.53 -10.34 -9.17
N LEU A 120 0.28 -10.08 -7.90
CA LEU A 120 -1.05 -10.00 -7.31
C LEU A 120 -1.24 -8.60 -6.74
N VAL A 121 -2.34 -7.95 -7.11
CA VAL A 121 -2.82 -6.73 -6.48
C VAL A 121 -3.97 -7.11 -5.57
N ILE A 122 -3.92 -6.74 -4.30
CA ILE A 122 -5.00 -6.94 -3.33
C ILE A 122 -5.59 -5.57 -3.00
N SER A 123 -6.89 -5.47 -3.09
CA SER A 123 -7.64 -4.23 -2.84
C SER A 123 -8.85 -4.52 -1.97
N GLY A 124 -9.06 -3.69 -0.93
CA GLY A 124 -10.38 -3.60 -0.31
C GLY A 124 -11.37 -2.93 -1.27
N ASP A 125 -12.62 -3.40 -1.30
CA ASP A 125 -13.67 -2.86 -2.16
C ASP A 125 -14.15 -1.46 -1.71
N ALA A 126 -13.94 -1.14 -0.43
CA ALA A 126 -14.32 0.13 0.20
C ALA A 126 -13.12 1.06 0.48
N ASP A 127 -11.93 0.82 -0.11
CA ASP A 127 -10.75 1.69 0.08
C ASP A 127 -10.91 3.05 -0.61
N PRO A 128 -11.07 4.18 0.13
CA PRO A 128 -11.19 5.49 -0.46
C PRO A 128 -9.83 6.14 -0.77
N LEU A 129 -8.73 5.67 -0.17
CA LEU A 129 -7.39 6.25 -0.34
C LEU A 129 -6.76 5.79 -1.63
N VAL A 130 -6.96 4.52 -2.01
CA VAL A 130 -6.56 3.99 -3.31
C VAL A 130 -7.75 3.29 -3.97
N PRO A 131 -8.63 4.06 -4.64
CA PRO A 131 -9.90 3.54 -5.15
C PRO A 131 -9.75 2.38 -6.13
N MET A 132 -10.76 1.51 -6.21
CA MET A 132 -10.81 0.29 -7.02
C MET A 132 -10.28 0.49 -8.45
N ARG A 133 -10.74 1.54 -9.15
CA ARG A 133 -10.25 1.86 -10.51
C ARG A 133 -8.73 2.03 -10.58
N ARG A 134 -8.10 2.47 -9.48
CA ARG A 134 -6.64 2.62 -9.39
C ARG A 134 -5.97 1.28 -9.20
N GLN A 135 -6.57 0.39 -8.44
CA GLN A 135 -6.07 -0.96 -8.23
C GLN A 135 -6.22 -1.83 -9.49
N GLU A 136 -7.33 -1.71 -10.21
CA GLU A 136 -7.53 -2.31 -11.53
C GLU A 136 -6.45 -1.83 -12.52
N PHE A 137 -6.22 -0.52 -12.56
CA PHE A 137 -5.16 0.06 -13.38
C PHE A 137 -3.79 -0.49 -13.00
N THR A 138 -3.50 -0.60 -11.71
CA THR A 138 -2.24 -1.15 -11.17
C THR A 138 -2.04 -2.60 -11.62
N ALA A 139 -3.06 -3.45 -11.49
CA ALA A 139 -3.00 -4.83 -11.93
C ALA A 139 -2.78 -4.94 -13.45
N ASN A 140 -3.52 -4.14 -14.24
CA ASN A 140 -3.45 -4.15 -15.70
C ASN A 140 -2.13 -3.59 -16.28
N LEU A 141 -1.35 -2.86 -15.49
CA LEU A 141 -0.02 -2.41 -15.92
C LEU A 141 0.97 -3.58 -16.02
N MET A 142 0.78 -4.62 -15.24
CA MET A 142 1.71 -5.77 -15.19
C MET A 142 1.24 -6.88 -16.12
N PRO A 143 2.10 -7.40 -17.02
CA PRO A 143 1.72 -8.44 -17.99
C PRO A 143 1.12 -9.70 -17.37
N TYR A 144 1.50 -10.03 -16.14
CA TYR A 144 1.00 -11.18 -15.39
C TYR A 144 0.35 -10.75 -14.07
N GLY A 145 -0.20 -9.52 -14.06
CA GLY A 145 -0.93 -8.97 -12.94
C GLY A 145 -2.31 -9.61 -12.79
N LYS A 146 -2.67 -9.93 -11.55
CA LYS A 146 -4.01 -10.36 -11.15
C LYS A 146 -4.53 -9.41 -10.08
N LEU A 147 -5.83 -9.20 -10.04
CA LEU A 147 -6.51 -8.44 -8.99
C LEU A 147 -7.30 -9.41 -8.11
N SER A 148 -7.16 -9.27 -6.80
CA SER A 148 -8.00 -9.89 -5.80
C SER A 148 -8.71 -8.79 -5.02
N VAL A 149 -10.02 -8.77 -5.07
CA VAL A 149 -10.85 -7.81 -4.35
C VAL A 149 -11.34 -8.45 -3.06
N ILE A 150 -11.11 -7.79 -1.94
CA ILE A 150 -11.55 -8.22 -0.62
C ILE A 150 -12.82 -7.45 -0.28
N ALA A 151 -13.91 -8.16 -0.06
CA ALA A 151 -15.20 -7.58 0.28
C ALA A 151 -15.23 -7.02 1.70
N ASP A 152 -16.06 -5.99 1.92
CA ASP A 152 -16.24 -5.33 3.23
C ASP A 152 -14.91 -4.89 3.84
N CYS A 153 -14.04 -4.31 3.02
CA CYS A 153 -12.66 -4.04 3.37
C CYS A 153 -12.21 -2.67 2.84
N GLY A 154 -11.55 -1.90 3.70
CA GLY A 154 -10.98 -0.61 3.38
C GLY A 154 -9.49 -0.69 3.01
N HIS A 155 -8.72 0.29 3.50
CA HIS A 155 -7.31 0.51 3.14
C HIS A 155 -6.35 -0.49 3.78
N LEU A 156 -6.64 -0.95 5.00
CA LEU A 156 -5.76 -1.82 5.78
C LEU A 156 -6.20 -3.30 5.71
N ALA A 157 -6.31 -3.83 4.50
CA ALA A 157 -6.90 -5.12 4.22
C ALA A 157 -6.36 -6.28 5.09
N SER A 158 -5.06 -6.27 5.41
CA SER A 158 -4.44 -7.29 6.26
C SER A 158 -4.87 -7.24 7.72
N LEU A 159 -5.40 -6.10 8.18
CA LEU A 159 -5.95 -5.94 9.54
C LEU A 159 -7.48 -6.08 9.56
N GLU A 160 -8.14 -5.65 8.48
CA GLU A 160 -9.59 -5.66 8.37
C GLU A 160 -10.14 -7.05 8.04
N GLN A 161 -9.48 -7.77 7.12
CA GLN A 161 -9.88 -9.09 6.62
C GLN A 161 -8.68 -10.05 6.52
N PRO A 162 -8.01 -10.38 7.65
CA PRO A 162 -6.75 -11.13 7.65
C PRO A 162 -6.85 -12.51 7.02
N GLU A 163 -7.96 -13.22 7.21
CA GLU A 163 -8.19 -14.55 6.65
C GLU A 163 -8.31 -14.49 5.13
N ALA A 164 -9.17 -13.62 4.60
CA ALA A 164 -9.36 -13.47 3.15
C ALA A 164 -8.07 -13.01 2.44
N VAL A 165 -7.31 -12.12 3.06
CA VAL A 165 -6.00 -11.70 2.55
C VAL A 165 -4.99 -12.85 2.60
N GLY A 166 -4.97 -13.61 3.70
CA GLY A 166 -4.14 -14.80 3.85
C GLY A 166 -4.41 -15.83 2.77
N ASP A 167 -5.66 -16.18 2.55
CA ASP A 167 -6.11 -17.12 1.52
C ASP A 167 -5.70 -16.67 0.11
N ALA A 168 -5.90 -15.39 -0.20
CA ALA A 168 -5.50 -14.81 -1.49
C ALA A 168 -3.99 -14.89 -1.73
N ILE A 169 -3.19 -14.61 -0.71
CA ILE A 169 -1.73 -14.70 -0.76
C ILE A 169 -1.29 -16.16 -0.90
N GLU A 170 -1.85 -17.06 -0.10
CA GLU A 170 -1.51 -18.49 -0.14
C GLU A 170 -1.83 -19.10 -1.51
N ALA A 171 -3.03 -18.86 -2.03
CA ALA A 171 -3.43 -19.32 -3.36
C ALA A 171 -2.49 -18.78 -4.46
N PHE A 172 -2.06 -17.53 -4.35
CA PHE A 172 -1.13 -16.92 -5.27
C PHE A 172 0.28 -17.53 -5.17
N LEU A 173 0.77 -17.78 -3.97
CA LEU A 173 2.10 -18.35 -3.75
C LEU A 173 2.19 -19.81 -4.19
N ASN A 174 1.11 -20.58 -4.04
CA ASN A 174 1.00 -21.97 -4.49
C ASN A 174 0.72 -22.10 -6.00
N GLY A 175 0.42 -21.00 -6.67
CA GLY A 175 0.22 -20.98 -8.12
C GLY A 175 1.50 -21.28 -8.91
N PRO A 176 1.41 -21.51 -10.23
CA PRO A 176 2.55 -21.87 -11.06
C PRO A 176 3.63 -20.78 -11.04
N VAL A 177 4.88 -21.21 -10.91
CA VAL A 177 6.05 -20.33 -11.10
C VAL A 177 6.32 -20.24 -12.59
N MET A 178 6.40 -19.01 -13.12
CA MET A 178 6.86 -18.85 -14.49
C MET A 178 8.38 -19.13 -14.53
N LEU A 179 8.75 -20.18 -15.23
CA LEU A 179 10.15 -20.45 -15.54
C LEU A 179 10.64 -19.36 -16.50
N ARG A 180 11.75 -18.75 -16.16
CA ARG A 180 12.44 -17.76 -17.01
C ARG A 180 13.20 -18.45 -18.13
#